data_69eddd95f8c8bdd80cd8f24a9c14b33b
#
_entry.id   69eddd95f8c8bdd80cd8f24a9c14b33b
#
_cell.length_a   1.000
_cell.length_b   1.000
_cell.length_c   1.000
_cell.angle_alpha   90.00
_cell.angle_beta   90.00
_cell.angle_gamma   90.00
#
_symmetry.space_group_name_H-M   'P 1'
#
loop_
_entity.id
_entity.type
_entity.pdbx_description
1 polymer ?
#
loop_
_entity_poly.entity_id
_entity_poly.type
_entity_poly.pdbx_seq_one_letter_code
_entity_poly.pdbx_strand_id
1 'polypeptide(L)'
;MTKTTTCVYHFLVLNWYIFLNYHIPQIGRDEEKLKEFHDGGRSKYLTLLNLLLQAIFFGVACLDDVLKRVIGRKDIKFVTSFRDLLFTTLAFPISTFVFLVFWTLFHYDRNLVYPKGLDDFFPAWVNHAMHTSIFPFSLFETILRPHHYPSKKLGLALLGACNFAYI
;
A
#
# COMPACT_ATOMS: atom_id res chain seq x y z
N MET A 1 20.71 9.92 -12.81
CA MET A 1 21.13 8.74 -12.04
C MET A 1 20.19 8.62 -10.85
N THR A 2 19.64 7.46 -10.62
CA THR A 2 18.88 7.18 -9.41
C THR A 2 19.84 7.26 -8.23
N LYS A 3 19.52 8.07 -7.23
CA LYS A 3 20.36 8.17 -6.04
C LYS A 3 20.38 6.81 -5.34
N THR A 4 21.54 6.39 -4.85
CA THR A 4 21.67 5.13 -4.10
C THR A 4 20.70 5.07 -2.91
N THR A 5 20.48 6.21 -2.27
CA THR A 5 19.51 6.37 -1.19
C THR A 5 18.09 5.95 -1.59
N THR A 6 17.64 6.33 -2.80
CA THR A 6 16.31 5.97 -3.30
C THR A 6 16.18 4.47 -3.54
N CYS A 7 17.21 3.83 -4.10
CA CYS A 7 17.22 2.37 -4.29
C CYS A 7 17.17 1.62 -2.95
N VAL A 8 17.95 2.07 -1.98
CA VAL A 8 17.95 1.46 -0.63
C VAL A 8 16.57 1.63 0.02
N TYR A 9 15.99 2.80 -0.10
CA TYR A 9 14.65 3.08 0.40
C TYR A 9 13.60 2.13 -0.22
N HIS A 10 13.54 2.04 -1.55
CA HIS A 10 12.59 1.15 -2.23
C HIS A 10 12.79 -0.31 -1.82
N PHE A 11 14.03 -0.75 -1.69
CA PHE A 11 14.35 -2.12 -1.28
C PHE A 11 13.90 -2.40 0.16
N LEU A 12 14.16 -1.50 1.10
CA LEU A 12 13.75 -1.66 2.51
C LEU A 12 12.23 -1.66 2.66
N VAL A 13 11.54 -0.72 1.99
CA VAL A 13 10.08 -0.63 2.05
C VAL A 13 9.41 -1.82 1.35
N LEU A 14 9.98 -2.31 0.24
CA LEU A 14 9.49 -3.53 -0.41
C LEU A 14 9.57 -4.73 0.54
N ASN A 15 10.72 -4.93 1.20
CA ASN A 15 10.88 -6.04 2.16
C ASN A 15 9.90 -5.92 3.33
N TRP A 16 9.65 -4.70 3.81
CA TRP A 16 8.64 -4.43 4.83
C TRP A 16 7.24 -4.87 4.40
N TYR A 17 6.80 -4.49 3.20
CA TYR A 17 5.48 -4.90 2.70
C TYR A 17 5.40 -6.39 2.36
N ILE A 18 6.47 -7.02 1.87
CA ILE A 18 6.51 -8.48 1.69
C ILE A 18 6.34 -9.17 3.04
N PHE A 19 7.08 -8.72 4.06
CA PHE A 19 6.97 -9.24 5.42
C PHE A 19 5.54 -9.11 5.96
N LEU A 20 4.90 -7.95 5.83
CA LEU A 20 3.53 -7.75 6.30
C LEU A 20 2.51 -8.64 5.57
N ASN A 21 2.62 -8.73 4.24
CA ASN A 21 1.73 -9.58 3.43
C ASN A 21 1.88 -11.08 3.76
N TYR A 22 3.05 -11.50 4.23
CA TYR A 22 3.29 -12.86 4.68
C TYR A 22 2.82 -13.09 6.12
N HIS A 23 3.14 -12.17 7.03
CA HIS A 23 2.97 -12.33 8.47
C HIS A 23 1.51 -12.15 8.93
N ILE A 24 0.81 -11.13 8.41
CA ILE A 24 -0.54 -10.80 8.86
C ILE A 24 -1.55 -11.94 8.62
N PRO A 25 -1.59 -12.60 7.43
CA PRO A 25 -2.48 -13.73 7.22
C PRO A 25 -2.21 -14.93 8.15
N GLN A 26 -0.98 -15.07 8.65
CA GLN A 26 -0.64 -16.17 9.56
C GLN A 26 -1.21 -15.94 10.97
N ILE A 27 -1.15 -14.70 11.47
CA ILE A 27 -1.77 -14.36 12.77
C ILE A 27 -3.26 -14.72 12.76
N GLY A 28 -3.95 -14.49 11.63
CA GLY A 28 -5.39 -14.80 11.49
C GLY A 28 -5.70 -16.29 11.29
N ARG A 29 -4.71 -17.13 11.00
CA ARG A 29 -4.93 -18.54 10.68
C ARG A 29 -4.95 -19.44 11.92
N ASP A 30 -4.25 -19.05 12.97
CA ASP A 30 -4.02 -19.88 14.15
C ASP A 30 -5.17 -19.85 15.17
N GLU A 31 -6.25 -19.05 14.92
CA GLU A 31 -7.33 -18.90 15.88
C GLU A 31 -8.72 -19.11 15.29
N GLU A 32 -9.41 -20.15 15.77
CA GLU A 32 -10.79 -20.48 15.45
C GLU A 32 -11.78 -19.35 15.79
N LYS A 33 -11.45 -18.53 16.77
CA LYS A 33 -12.19 -17.34 17.20
C LYS A 33 -12.16 -16.19 16.19
N LEU A 34 -11.16 -16.14 15.30
CA LEU A 34 -11.10 -15.12 14.24
C LEU A 34 -12.16 -15.36 13.17
N LYS A 35 -12.72 -16.57 13.07
CA LYS A 35 -13.84 -16.87 12.14
C LYS A 35 -15.08 -16.06 12.50
N GLU A 36 -15.32 -15.82 13.76
CA GLU A 36 -16.43 -14.99 14.24
C GLU A 36 -16.26 -13.50 13.87
N PHE A 37 -15.01 -13.04 13.71
CA PHE A 37 -14.69 -11.69 13.23
C PHE A 37 -14.56 -11.59 11.70
N HIS A 38 -14.64 -12.70 10.98
CA HIS A 38 -14.62 -12.72 9.50
C HIS A 38 -15.83 -12.01 8.88
N ASP A 39 -16.93 -11.91 9.61
CA ASP A 39 -18.13 -11.15 9.24
C ASP A 39 -17.97 -9.62 9.42
N GLY A 40 -16.85 -9.16 9.95
CA GLY A 40 -16.57 -7.75 10.25
C GLY A 40 -16.13 -6.89 9.06
N GLY A 41 -16.84 -6.93 7.96
CA GLY A 41 -16.90 -5.85 6.99
C GLY A 41 -15.79 -5.75 5.94
N ARG A 42 -16.17 -5.17 4.80
CA ARG A 42 -15.37 -4.91 3.58
C ARG A 42 -14.07 -4.12 3.82
N SER A 43 -13.97 -3.34 4.90
CA SER A 43 -12.80 -2.51 5.21
C SER A 43 -11.51 -3.30 5.48
N LYS A 44 -11.62 -4.51 6.04
CA LYS A 44 -10.45 -5.40 6.25
C LYS A 44 -9.82 -5.85 4.94
N TYR A 45 -10.63 -6.15 3.95
CA TYR A 45 -10.14 -6.54 2.62
C TYR A 45 -9.44 -5.39 1.92
N LEU A 46 -9.94 -4.16 2.06
CA LEU A 46 -9.30 -2.99 1.46
C LEU A 46 -7.91 -2.74 2.04
N THR A 47 -7.72 -2.90 3.34
CA THR A 47 -6.41 -2.76 3.99
C THR A 47 -5.41 -3.81 3.48
N LEU A 48 -5.81 -5.08 3.42
CA LEU A 48 -4.95 -6.15 2.89
C LEU A 48 -4.64 -5.94 1.40
N LEU A 49 -5.63 -5.54 0.63
CA LEU A 49 -5.46 -5.19 -0.78
C LEU A 49 -4.50 -4.01 -0.95
N ASN A 50 -4.58 -3.00 -0.08
CA ASN A 50 -3.64 -1.88 -0.09
C ASN A 50 -2.22 -2.33 0.25
N LEU A 51 -2.02 -3.22 1.23
CA LEU A 51 -0.68 -3.76 1.53
C LEU A 51 -0.08 -4.51 0.34
N LEU A 52 -0.89 -5.30 -0.36
CA LEU A 52 -0.47 -5.99 -1.58
C LEU A 52 -0.14 -4.98 -2.69
N LEU A 53 -0.98 -3.97 -2.88
CA LEU A 53 -0.75 -2.91 -3.86
C LEU A 53 0.56 -2.15 -3.58
N GLN A 54 0.85 -1.84 -2.32
CA GLN A 54 2.12 -1.20 -1.95
C GLN A 54 3.32 -2.12 -2.24
N ALA A 55 3.23 -3.42 -1.94
CA ALA A 55 4.28 -4.38 -2.28
C ALA A 55 4.53 -4.43 -3.81
N ILE A 56 3.47 -4.45 -4.61
CA ILE A 56 3.57 -4.42 -6.09
C ILE A 56 4.22 -3.10 -6.54
N PHE A 57 3.77 -1.96 -6.01
CA PHE A 57 4.32 -0.66 -6.37
C PHE A 57 5.82 -0.57 -6.06
N PHE A 58 6.23 -0.89 -4.83
CA PHE A 58 7.64 -0.84 -4.45
C PHE A 58 8.48 -1.90 -5.17
N GLY A 59 7.89 -3.03 -5.56
CA GLY A 59 8.51 -4.01 -6.45
C GLY A 59 8.82 -3.43 -7.84
N VAL A 60 7.85 -2.73 -8.44
CA VAL A 60 8.05 -2.03 -9.73
C VAL A 60 9.07 -0.90 -9.59
N ALA A 61 9.06 -0.16 -8.48
CA ALA A 61 10.03 0.90 -8.20
C ALA A 61 11.47 0.36 -8.08
N CYS A 62 11.66 -0.77 -7.37
CA CYS A 62 12.94 -1.47 -7.31
C CYS A 62 13.39 -1.94 -8.70
N LEU A 63 12.48 -2.52 -9.48
CA LEU A 63 12.78 -2.96 -10.84
C LEU A 63 13.23 -1.78 -11.72
N ASP A 64 12.51 -0.66 -11.68
CA ASP A 64 12.87 0.58 -12.41
C ASP A 64 14.26 1.08 -12.00
N ASP A 65 14.60 1.01 -10.71
CA ASP A 65 15.92 1.40 -10.22
C ASP A 65 17.06 0.49 -10.71
N VAL A 66 16.85 -0.81 -10.64
CA VAL A 66 17.83 -1.81 -11.12
C VAL A 66 18.05 -1.68 -12.62
N LEU A 67 16.96 -1.62 -13.38
CA LEU A 67 17.04 -1.49 -14.83
C LEU A 67 17.76 -0.20 -15.24
N LYS A 68 17.51 0.92 -14.60
CA LYS A 68 18.19 2.20 -14.85
C LYS A 68 19.69 2.15 -14.55
N ARG A 69 20.10 1.30 -13.62
CA ARG A 69 21.54 1.11 -13.33
C ARG A 69 22.23 0.19 -14.31
N VAL A 70 21.55 -0.89 -14.75
CA VAL A 70 22.13 -1.95 -15.58
C VAL A 70 22.08 -1.56 -17.08
N ILE A 71 20.93 -1.10 -17.56
CA ILE A 71 20.67 -0.91 -19.00
C ILE A 71 20.82 0.57 -19.43
N GLY A 72 20.73 1.50 -18.48
CA GLY A 72 20.73 2.94 -18.79
C GLY A 72 19.34 3.50 -19.12
N ARG A 73 19.27 4.83 -19.34
CA ARG A 73 18.00 5.58 -19.37
C ARG A 73 17.13 5.38 -20.62
N LYS A 74 17.67 4.84 -21.73
CA LYS A 74 16.99 4.93 -23.05
C LYS A 74 15.85 3.92 -23.24
N ASP A 75 15.92 2.75 -22.61
CA ASP A 75 15.02 1.62 -22.96
C ASP A 75 13.91 1.32 -21.95
N ILE A 76 13.76 2.12 -20.88
CA ILE A 76 12.92 1.77 -19.72
C ILE A 76 11.71 2.71 -19.56
N LYS A 77 11.34 3.45 -20.61
CA LYS A 77 10.20 4.40 -20.54
C LYS A 77 8.91 3.71 -20.10
N PHE A 78 8.69 2.46 -20.51
CA PHE A 78 7.50 1.71 -20.16
C PHE A 78 7.43 1.43 -18.65
N VAL A 79 8.48 0.89 -18.05
CA VAL A 79 8.50 0.57 -16.61
C VAL A 79 8.37 1.84 -15.76
N THR A 80 9.08 2.89 -16.15
CA THR A 80 8.97 4.20 -15.48
C THR A 80 7.54 4.77 -15.56
N SER A 81 6.92 4.72 -16.75
CA SER A 81 5.55 5.21 -16.94
C SER A 81 4.54 4.37 -16.18
N PHE A 82 4.72 3.04 -16.14
CA PHE A 82 3.86 2.14 -15.39
C PHE A 82 4.00 2.38 -13.88
N ARG A 83 5.23 2.56 -13.37
CA ARG A 83 5.48 2.94 -11.98
C ARG A 83 4.76 4.24 -11.62
N ASP A 84 4.93 5.28 -12.43
CA ASP A 84 4.31 6.59 -12.19
C ASP A 84 2.78 6.50 -12.23
N LEU A 85 2.24 5.77 -13.20
CA LEU A 85 0.81 5.52 -13.30
C LEU A 85 0.28 4.81 -12.04
N LEU A 86 0.93 3.71 -11.65
CA LEU A 86 0.52 2.92 -10.47
C LEU A 86 0.55 3.75 -9.19
N PHE A 87 1.60 4.57 -9.02
CA PHE A 87 1.73 5.44 -7.86
C PHE A 87 0.65 6.50 -7.79
N THR A 88 0.51 7.28 -8.86
CA THR A 88 -0.34 8.47 -8.87
C THR A 88 -1.83 8.16 -8.91
N THR A 89 -2.21 7.01 -9.47
CA THR A 89 -3.63 6.62 -9.61
C THR A 89 -4.11 5.67 -8.52
N LEU A 90 -3.24 4.83 -7.96
CA LEU A 90 -3.64 3.78 -7.02
C LEU A 90 -2.89 3.85 -5.69
N ALA A 91 -1.55 3.70 -5.70
CA ALA A 91 -0.80 3.49 -4.47
C ALA A 91 -0.90 4.68 -3.51
N PHE A 92 -0.69 5.90 -3.97
CA PHE A 92 -0.78 7.10 -3.15
C PHE A 92 -2.22 7.44 -2.73
N PRO A 93 -3.22 7.49 -3.65
CA PRO A 93 -4.60 7.79 -3.25
C PRO A 93 -5.20 6.76 -2.30
N ILE A 94 -5.00 5.46 -2.55
CA ILE A 94 -5.58 4.41 -1.71
C ILE A 94 -4.90 4.38 -0.33
N SER A 95 -3.58 4.54 -0.25
CA SER A 95 -2.89 4.59 1.05
C SER A 95 -3.34 5.81 1.88
N THR A 96 -3.52 6.97 1.23
CA THR A 96 -4.04 8.17 1.89
C THR A 96 -5.47 7.96 2.38
N PHE A 97 -6.32 7.36 1.55
CA PHE A 97 -7.71 7.05 1.89
C PHE A 97 -7.79 6.08 3.09
N VAL A 98 -7.06 4.96 3.03
CA VAL A 98 -7.04 3.96 4.10
C VAL A 98 -6.55 4.58 5.41
N PHE A 99 -5.47 5.38 5.37
CA PHE A 99 -4.96 6.07 6.54
C PHE A 99 -6.01 7.02 7.15
N LEU A 100 -6.58 7.91 6.35
CA LEU A 100 -7.52 8.92 6.84
C LEU A 100 -8.82 8.29 7.36
N VAL A 101 -9.42 7.38 6.59
CA VAL A 101 -10.69 6.75 6.96
C VAL A 101 -10.52 5.89 8.21
N PHE A 102 -9.46 5.07 8.27
CA PHE A 102 -9.21 4.24 9.43
C PHE A 102 -9.09 5.07 10.71
N TRP A 103 -8.21 6.08 10.74
CA TRP A 103 -7.98 6.85 11.95
C TRP A 103 -9.17 7.75 12.31
N THR A 104 -9.89 8.29 11.32
CA THR A 104 -11.12 9.05 11.57
C THR A 104 -12.18 8.18 12.26
N LEU A 105 -12.45 6.99 11.71
CA LEU A 105 -13.42 6.07 12.29
C LEU A 105 -12.94 5.47 13.61
N PHE A 106 -11.65 5.18 13.74
CA PHE A 106 -11.07 4.68 15.00
C PHE A 106 -11.23 5.66 16.16
N HIS A 107 -11.12 6.97 15.91
CA HIS A 107 -11.34 8.00 16.92
C HIS A 107 -12.83 8.28 17.18
N TYR A 108 -13.67 8.11 16.16
CA TYR A 108 -15.12 8.31 16.29
C TYR A 108 -15.79 7.13 17.03
N ASP A 109 -15.64 5.94 16.49
CA ASP A 109 -16.06 4.68 17.12
C ASP A 109 -15.13 3.55 16.65
N ARG A 110 -14.26 3.12 17.55
CA ARG A 110 -13.28 2.08 17.31
C ARG A 110 -13.90 0.77 16.84
N ASN A 111 -15.10 0.44 17.31
CA ASN A 111 -15.75 -0.83 16.97
C ASN A 111 -16.13 -0.94 15.49
N LEU A 112 -16.23 0.19 14.78
CA LEU A 112 -16.52 0.19 13.33
C LEU A 112 -15.37 -0.37 12.48
N VAL A 113 -14.11 -0.17 12.90
CA VAL A 113 -12.93 -0.52 12.10
C VAL A 113 -11.97 -1.48 12.80
N TYR A 114 -11.92 -1.44 14.14
CA TYR A 114 -11.01 -2.25 14.94
C TYR A 114 -11.62 -2.53 16.34
N PRO A 115 -12.56 -3.49 16.44
CA PRO A 115 -13.17 -3.88 17.71
C PRO A 115 -12.14 -4.28 18.76
N LYS A 116 -12.43 -4.01 20.04
CA LYS A 116 -11.51 -4.28 21.16
C LYS A 116 -11.05 -5.74 21.24
N GLY A 117 -11.89 -6.69 20.85
CA GLY A 117 -11.52 -8.10 20.80
C GLY A 117 -10.38 -8.44 19.84
N LEU A 118 -10.03 -7.53 18.92
CA LEU A 118 -8.87 -7.72 18.03
C LEU A 118 -7.53 -7.41 18.71
N ASP A 119 -7.50 -6.71 19.84
CA ASP A 119 -6.28 -6.42 20.59
C ASP A 119 -5.63 -7.68 21.15
N ASP A 120 -6.43 -8.72 21.42
CA ASP A 120 -5.94 -9.99 21.94
C ASP A 120 -5.20 -10.81 20.87
N PHE A 121 -5.49 -10.54 19.59
CA PHE A 121 -4.93 -11.28 18.45
C PHE A 121 -3.87 -10.49 17.68
N PHE A 122 -4.11 -9.20 17.48
CA PHE A 122 -3.20 -8.35 16.73
C PHE A 122 -2.45 -7.39 17.65
N PRO A 123 -1.13 -7.57 17.80
CA PRO A 123 -0.31 -6.61 18.53
C PRO A 123 -0.49 -5.18 17.97
N ALA A 124 -0.40 -4.18 18.83
CA ALA A 124 -0.59 -2.78 18.44
C ALA A 124 0.31 -2.33 17.27
N TRP A 125 1.53 -2.87 17.18
CA TRP A 125 2.46 -2.55 16.10
C TRP A 125 1.94 -3.00 14.72
N VAL A 126 1.18 -4.12 14.65
CA VAL A 126 0.57 -4.61 13.41
C VAL A 126 -0.49 -3.62 12.94
N ASN A 127 -1.32 -3.11 13.84
CA ASN A 127 -2.31 -2.09 13.52
C ASN A 127 -1.64 -0.83 12.93
N HIS A 128 -0.58 -0.34 13.56
CA HIS A 128 0.20 0.80 13.03
C HIS A 128 0.90 0.46 11.72
N ALA A 129 1.41 -0.75 11.56
CA ALA A 129 2.02 -1.19 10.31
C ALA A 129 1.03 -1.21 9.14
N MET A 130 -0.22 -1.59 9.38
CA MET A 130 -1.26 -1.65 8.34
C MET A 130 -1.88 -0.29 8.00
N HIS A 131 -2.05 0.59 8.99
CA HIS A 131 -2.87 1.79 8.84
C HIS A 131 -2.08 3.10 8.99
N THR A 132 -0.96 3.11 9.72
CA THR A 132 -0.16 4.33 9.92
C THR A 132 1.01 4.41 8.94
N SER A 133 1.82 3.35 8.81
CA SER A 133 3.07 3.40 8.04
C SER A 133 2.88 3.57 6.53
N ILE A 134 1.71 3.21 6.01
CA ILE A 134 1.38 3.31 4.59
C ILE A 134 1.43 4.75 4.06
N PHE A 135 0.95 5.71 4.83
CA PHE A 135 0.91 7.11 4.41
C PHE A 135 2.30 7.78 4.44
N PRO A 136 3.11 7.72 5.52
CA PRO A 136 4.47 8.23 5.51
C PRO A 136 5.34 7.66 4.38
N PHE A 137 5.28 6.35 4.12
CA PHE A 137 6.06 5.78 3.03
C PHE A 137 5.63 6.33 1.67
N SER A 138 4.34 6.46 1.41
CA SER A 138 3.86 7.08 0.16
C SER A 138 4.25 8.56 0.07
N LEU A 139 4.23 9.29 1.18
CA LEU A 139 4.65 10.69 1.22
C LEU A 139 6.16 10.83 0.96
N PHE A 140 7.00 9.99 1.57
CA PHE A 140 8.43 9.96 1.30
C PHE A 140 8.74 9.65 -0.16
N GLU A 141 8.01 8.74 -0.79
CA GLU A 141 8.16 8.48 -2.23
C GLU A 141 7.90 9.72 -3.06
N THR A 142 6.85 10.49 -2.75
CA THR A 142 6.54 11.75 -3.42
C THR A 142 7.69 12.78 -3.30
N ILE A 143 8.36 12.82 -2.15
CA ILE A 143 9.48 13.75 -1.88
C ILE A 143 10.76 13.26 -2.57
N LEU A 144 11.03 11.96 -2.52
CA LEU A 144 12.28 11.39 -3.04
C LEU A 144 12.33 11.34 -4.57
N ARG A 145 11.17 11.24 -5.21
CA ARG A 145 11.08 11.04 -6.66
C ARG A 145 9.98 11.87 -7.33
N PRO A 146 10.31 12.55 -8.44
CA PRO A 146 9.28 13.14 -9.28
C PRO A 146 8.51 12.03 -10.03
N HIS A 147 7.20 12.15 -10.03
CA HIS A 147 6.28 11.28 -10.77
C HIS A 147 5.59 12.06 -11.89
N HIS A 148 5.39 11.42 -13.03
CA HIS A 148 4.61 11.98 -14.13
C HIS A 148 3.14 11.61 -13.93
N TYR A 149 2.30 12.62 -13.82
CA TYR A 149 0.86 12.42 -13.63
C TYR A 149 0.20 12.08 -14.97
N PRO A 150 -0.68 11.07 -15.01
CA PRO A 150 -1.46 10.74 -16.18
C PRO A 150 -2.47 11.86 -16.49
N SER A 151 -3.06 11.81 -17.68
CA SER A 151 -4.18 12.73 -17.99
C SER A 151 -5.33 12.53 -16.98
N LYS A 152 -6.04 13.62 -16.65
CA LYS A 152 -7.17 13.58 -15.70
C LYS A 152 -8.20 12.52 -16.08
N LYS A 153 -8.45 12.33 -17.39
CA LYS A 153 -9.40 11.33 -17.90
C LYS A 153 -8.96 9.90 -17.56
N LEU A 154 -7.67 9.59 -17.76
CA LEU A 154 -7.14 8.25 -17.46
C LEU A 154 -7.12 7.99 -15.95
N GLY A 155 -6.72 8.97 -15.14
CA GLY A 155 -6.74 8.85 -13.69
C GLY A 155 -8.15 8.58 -13.13
N LEU A 156 -9.14 9.33 -13.59
CA LEU A 156 -10.54 9.14 -13.19
C LEU A 156 -11.11 7.79 -13.66
N ALA A 157 -10.77 7.35 -14.88
CA ALA A 157 -11.21 6.06 -15.39
C ALA A 157 -10.65 4.90 -14.57
N LEU A 158 -9.37 4.94 -14.18
CA LEU A 158 -8.74 3.91 -13.36
C LEU A 158 -9.30 3.90 -11.93
N LEU A 159 -9.49 5.05 -11.31
CA LEU A 159 -10.13 5.14 -10.00
C LEU A 159 -11.57 4.61 -10.05
N GLY A 160 -12.32 4.97 -11.09
CA GLY A 160 -13.68 4.45 -11.30
C GLY A 160 -13.71 2.93 -11.49
N ALA A 161 -12.80 2.39 -12.29
CA ALA A 161 -12.68 0.94 -12.49
C ALA A 161 -12.32 0.20 -11.19
N CYS A 162 -11.40 0.74 -10.38
CA CYS A 162 -11.04 0.16 -9.08
C CYS A 162 -12.21 0.18 -8.11
N ASN A 163 -12.96 1.29 -8.04
CA ASN A 163 -14.16 1.36 -7.22
C ASN A 163 -15.22 0.33 -7.67
N PHE A 164 -15.45 0.22 -8.98
CA PHE A 164 -16.40 -0.75 -9.52
C PHE A 164 -15.98 -2.20 -9.25
N ALA A 165 -14.69 -2.52 -9.36
CA ALA A 165 -14.17 -3.85 -9.06
C ALA A 165 -14.24 -4.19 -7.55
N TYR A 166 -14.26 -3.18 -6.67
CA TYR A 166 -14.32 -3.35 -5.21
C TYR A 166 -15.75 -3.51 -4.68
N ILE A 167 -16.76 -2.99 -5.37
CA ILE A 167 -18.18 -3.10 -4.99
C ILE A 167 -18.73 -4.48 -5.35
#